data_fa2d4c361c8d04577070932ca5e546c9
#
_entry.id   fa2d4c361c8d04577070932ca5e546c9
#
_cell.length_a   1.000
_cell.length_b   1.000
_cell.length_c   1.000
_cell.angle_alpha   90.00
_cell.angle_beta   90.00
_cell.angle_gamma   90.00
#
_symmetry.space_group_name_H-M   'P 1'
#
loop_
_entity.id
_entity.type
_entity.pdbx_description
1 polymer ?
#
loop_
_entity_poly.entity_id
_entity_poly.type
_entity_poly.pdbx_seq_one_letter_code
_entity_poly.pdbx_strand_id
1 'polypeptide(L)'
;MVLDCETSALRMGLAAYGHYYSDGALFALESPDTRAPIVGPGHTVVQWGDPYTNFVGNVNGSDTTPTGYGVYWPVILSIARSHGVPNATGGEGYAPGTIYNALTAGHPVEVWVETNWMRPRLGTWTAWDGRKVRYSFVEHAVILSGVSASQVRINDPLHGTQYWVSKSQFEASWRDFNDMAVIFQ
;
A
#
# COMPACT_ATOMS: atom_id res chain seq x y z
N MET A 1 14.16 4.28 6.55
CA MET A 1 13.74 3.90 5.18
C MET A 1 12.93 5.06 4.64
N VAL A 2 12.81 5.19 3.34
CA VAL A 2 12.15 6.35 2.69
C VAL A 2 10.85 5.93 1.99
N LEU A 3 10.85 4.73 1.40
CA LEU A 3 9.72 4.14 0.69
C LEU A 3 9.21 2.92 1.48
N ASP A 4 8.80 3.13 2.72
CA ASP A 4 8.34 2.07 3.63
C ASP A 4 6.93 2.34 4.16
N CYS A 5 6.13 3.04 3.39
CA CYS A 5 4.77 3.41 3.80
C CYS A 5 3.89 2.17 4.04
N GLU A 6 3.99 1.14 3.20
CA GLU A 6 3.28 -0.11 3.35
C GLU A 6 3.74 -0.86 4.60
N THR A 7 5.07 -0.94 4.82
CA THR A 7 5.64 -1.55 6.03
C THR A 7 5.15 -0.83 7.30
N SER A 8 5.16 0.50 7.27
CA SER A 8 4.70 1.32 8.40
C SER A 8 3.19 1.23 8.60
N ALA A 9 2.40 1.15 7.53
CA ALA A 9 0.96 0.90 7.59
C ALA A 9 0.66 -0.49 8.17
N LEU A 10 1.33 -1.55 7.67
CA LEU A 10 1.26 -2.90 8.22
C LEU A 10 1.57 -2.91 9.73
N ARG A 11 2.65 -2.23 10.16
CA ARG A 11 3.01 -2.11 11.57
C ARG A 11 1.90 -1.50 12.40
N MET A 12 1.23 -0.46 11.89
CA MET A 12 0.08 0.15 12.58
C MET A 12 -1.11 -0.80 12.66
N GLY A 13 -1.38 -1.55 11.59
CA GLY A 13 -2.43 -2.58 11.56
C GLY A 13 -2.19 -3.68 12.59
N LEU A 14 -0.97 -4.21 12.66
CA LEU A 14 -0.57 -5.23 13.66
C LEU A 14 -0.62 -4.68 15.09
N ALA A 15 -0.17 -3.45 15.31
CA ALA A 15 -0.19 -2.81 16.62
C ALA A 15 -1.61 -2.62 17.18
N ALA A 16 -2.62 -2.44 16.33
CA ALA A 16 -4.03 -2.38 16.74
C ALA A 16 -4.52 -3.69 17.40
N TYR A 17 -3.84 -4.81 17.13
CA TYR A 17 -4.08 -6.11 17.74
C TYR A 17 -3.06 -6.49 18.82
N GLY A 18 -2.20 -5.55 19.24
CA GLY A 18 -1.21 -5.77 20.30
C GLY A 18 0.08 -6.43 19.83
N HIS A 19 0.32 -6.53 18.53
CA HIS A 19 1.53 -7.10 17.95
C HIS A 19 2.49 -5.99 17.50
N TYR A 20 3.65 -5.89 18.16
CA TYR A 20 4.60 -4.79 17.97
C TYR A 20 5.89 -5.27 17.33
N TYR A 21 6.19 -4.73 16.17
CA TYR A 21 7.40 -5.02 15.39
C TYR A 21 8.10 -3.72 14.98
N SER A 22 9.38 -3.79 14.69
CA SER A 22 10.08 -2.67 14.02
C SER A 22 9.83 -2.70 12.52
N ASP A 23 9.86 -1.53 11.87
CA ASP A 23 9.72 -1.43 10.41
C ASP A 23 10.80 -2.29 9.70
N GLY A 24 12.06 -2.28 10.19
CA GLY A 24 13.12 -3.10 9.61
C GLY A 24 12.87 -4.60 9.70
N ALA A 25 12.23 -5.09 10.77
CA ALA A 25 11.89 -6.51 10.91
C ALA A 25 10.76 -6.91 9.94
N LEU A 26 9.75 -6.07 9.76
CA LEU A 26 8.65 -6.31 8.82
C LEU A 26 9.12 -6.18 7.37
N PHE A 27 9.90 -5.14 7.04
CA PHE A 27 10.45 -4.93 5.70
C PHE A 27 11.30 -6.11 5.21
N ALA A 28 12.08 -6.74 6.10
CA ALA A 28 12.86 -7.91 5.74
C ALA A 28 12.00 -9.09 5.22
N LEU A 29 10.73 -9.17 5.64
CA LEU A 29 9.78 -10.19 5.20
C LEU A 29 9.16 -9.89 3.83
N GLU A 30 9.25 -8.66 3.35
CA GLU A 30 8.78 -8.26 2.02
C GLU A 30 9.72 -8.73 0.89
N SER A 31 10.88 -9.31 1.25
CA SER A 31 11.84 -9.95 0.32
C SER A 31 12.22 -9.06 -0.87
N PRO A 32 12.90 -7.92 -0.66
CA PRO A 32 13.11 -6.91 -1.69
C PRO A 32 13.76 -7.42 -2.97
N ASP A 33 13.15 -7.14 -4.12
CA ASP A 33 13.74 -7.31 -5.45
C ASP A 33 14.48 -6.03 -5.85
N THR A 34 15.79 -6.01 -5.66
CA THR A 34 16.63 -4.83 -5.87
C THR A 34 17.13 -4.66 -7.30
N ARG A 35 16.64 -5.47 -8.26
CA ARG A 35 16.98 -5.32 -9.68
C ARG A 35 16.53 -3.95 -10.20
N ALA A 36 17.39 -3.30 -10.99
CA ALA A 36 17.05 -2.03 -11.62
C ALA A 36 15.95 -2.21 -12.69
N PRO A 37 15.07 -1.23 -12.90
CA PRO A 37 14.07 -1.28 -13.97
C PRO A 37 14.70 -1.19 -15.35
N ILE A 38 14.04 -1.77 -16.35
CA ILE A 38 14.27 -1.44 -17.76
C ILE A 38 13.42 -0.21 -18.08
N VAL A 39 14.08 0.86 -18.48
CA VAL A 39 13.45 2.14 -18.79
C VAL A 39 13.43 2.35 -20.31
N GLY A 40 12.26 2.66 -20.83
CA GLY A 40 12.03 2.97 -22.25
C GLY A 40 12.09 4.47 -22.55
N PRO A 41 11.68 4.87 -23.76
CA PRO A 41 11.59 6.26 -24.17
C PRO A 41 10.76 7.10 -23.20
N GLY A 42 11.17 8.35 -22.95
CA GLY A 42 10.47 9.25 -22.06
C GLY A 42 10.53 8.87 -20.57
N HIS A 43 11.53 8.07 -20.20
CA HIS A 43 11.75 7.57 -18.83
C HIS A 43 10.58 6.71 -18.29
N THR A 44 9.80 6.09 -19.18
CA THR A 44 8.74 5.14 -18.78
C THR A 44 9.36 3.81 -18.35
N VAL A 45 8.92 3.26 -17.22
CA VAL A 45 9.30 1.91 -16.82
C VAL A 45 8.60 0.90 -17.72
N VAL A 46 9.39 0.05 -18.39
CA VAL A 46 8.91 -0.99 -19.31
C VAL A 46 8.83 -2.34 -18.60
N GLN A 47 9.87 -2.63 -17.80
CA GLN A 47 9.95 -3.87 -17.04
C GLN A 47 10.63 -3.63 -15.69
N TRP A 48 10.08 -4.26 -14.62
CA TRP A 48 10.63 -4.18 -13.27
C TRP A 48 10.20 -5.38 -12.41
N GLY A 49 10.37 -5.29 -11.08
CA GLY A 49 9.88 -6.28 -10.13
C GLY A 49 8.35 -6.39 -10.10
N ASP A 50 7.86 -7.41 -9.41
CA ASP A 50 6.42 -7.60 -9.16
C ASP A 50 6.07 -7.20 -7.72
N PRO A 51 5.36 -6.08 -7.48
CA PRO A 51 4.96 -5.66 -6.14
C PRO A 51 3.95 -6.61 -5.48
N TYR A 52 3.33 -7.52 -6.25
CA TYR A 52 2.46 -8.56 -5.71
C TYR A 52 3.23 -9.72 -5.06
N THR A 53 4.55 -9.79 -5.26
CA THR A 53 5.39 -10.87 -4.71
C THR A 53 6.52 -10.38 -3.83
N ASN A 54 7.01 -9.15 -4.05
CA ASN A 54 8.19 -8.59 -3.39
C ASN A 54 8.07 -7.07 -3.27
N PHE A 55 8.77 -6.47 -2.32
CA PHE A 55 9.06 -5.04 -2.41
C PHE A 55 9.93 -4.77 -3.65
N VAL A 56 9.60 -3.75 -4.44
CA VAL A 56 10.27 -3.48 -5.71
C VAL A 56 11.29 -2.35 -5.59
N GLY A 57 12.56 -2.66 -5.86
CA GLY A 57 13.65 -1.71 -5.90
C GLY A 57 14.30 -1.44 -4.54
N ASN A 58 14.85 -0.26 -4.38
CA ASN A 58 15.57 0.18 -3.18
C ASN A 58 14.64 0.99 -2.27
N VAL A 59 14.46 0.55 -1.03
CA VAL A 59 13.63 1.23 -0.02
C VAL A 59 14.11 2.66 0.32
N ASN A 60 15.36 2.98 0.06
CA ASN A 60 15.91 4.33 0.18
C ASN A 60 16.02 5.04 -1.18
N GLY A 61 15.36 4.50 -2.19
CA GLY A 61 15.31 5.05 -3.55
C GLY A 61 14.24 6.13 -3.71
N SER A 62 13.72 6.22 -4.93
CA SER A 62 12.69 7.17 -5.34
C SER A 62 11.75 6.49 -6.34
N ASP A 63 10.47 6.72 -6.19
CA ASP A 63 9.43 6.36 -7.14
C ASP A 63 9.44 7.27 -8.38
N THR A 64 9.68 8.57 -8.18
CA THR A 64 9.70 9.57 -9.26
C THR A 64 10.93 9.48 -10.18
N THR A 65 12.06 8.99 -9.64
CA THR A 65 13.21 8.55 -10.41
C THR A 65 13.33 7.05 -10.15
N PRO A 66 12.76 6.16 -10.99
CA PRO A 66 12.41 4.79 -10.61
C PRO A 66 13.62 3.95 -10.16
N THR A 67 13.99 4.08 -8.89
CA THR A 67 15.03 3.32 -8.20
C THR A 67 14.45 2.52 -7.02
N GLY A 68 13.25 2.83 -6.59
CA GLY A 68 12.43 2.11 -5.62
C GLY A 68 10.97 2.38 -5.89
N TYR A 69 10.10 1.48 -5.48
CA TYR A 69 8.65 1.61 -5.67
C TYR A 69 7.91 1.28 -4.39
N GLY A 70 7.60 0.01 -4.14
CA GLY A 70 6.79 -0.44 -3.01
C GLY A 70 6.36 -1.89 -3.13
N VAL A 71 5.39 -2.29 -2.34
CA VAL A 71 4.83 -3.64 -2.27
C VAL A 71 3.30 -3.57 -2.24
N TYR A 72 2.62 -4.62 -2.76
CA TYR A 72 1.17 -4.67 -2.83
C TYR A 72 0.56 -5.68 -1.86
N TRP A 73 -0.74 -5.67 -1.76
CA TRP A 73 -1.57 -6.35 -0.78
C TRP A 73 -1.25 -7.84 -0.51
N PRO A 74 -0.83 -8.69 -1.46
CA PRO A 74 -0.64 -10.11 -1.15
C PRO A 74 0.51 -10.37 -0.18
N VAL A 75 1.58 -9.58 -0.31
CA VAL A 75 2.76 -9.67 0.58
C VAL A 75 2.39 -9.19 1.98
N ILE A 76 1.76 -8.01 2.06
CA ILE A 76 1.27 -7.42 3.32
C ILE A 76 0.30 -8.37 4.02
N LEU A 77 -0.66 -8.94 3.29
CA LEU A 77 -1.61 -9.92 3.84
C LEU A 77 -0.92 -11.16 4.40
N SER A 78 0.07 -11.69 3.68
CA SER A 78 0.84 -12.86 4.13
C SER A 78 1.56 -12.58 5.44
N ILE A 79 2.18 -11.40 5.54
CA ILE A 79 2.89 -10.99 6.77
C ILE A 79 1.88 -10.76 7.90
N ALA A 80 0.78 -10.05 7.65
CA ALA A 80 -0.25 -9.81 8.67
C ALA A 80 -0.77 -11.12 9.28
N ARG A 81 -1.07 -12.12 8.43
CA ARG A 81 -1.57 -13.43 8.88
C ARG A 81 -0.56 -14.21 9.72
N SER A 82 0.71 -14.20 9.33
CA SER A 82 1.77 -14.92 10.04
C SER A 82 2.26 -14.19 11.30
N HIS A 83 1.93 -12.91 11.47
CA HIS A 83 2.44 -12.06 12.54
C HIS A 83 1.35 -11.54 13.49
N GLY A 84 0.29 -12.30 13.69
CA GLY A 84 -0.66 -12.09 14.78
C GLY A 84 -2.08 -11.74 14.37
N VAL A 85 -2.36 -11.56 13.07
CA VAL A 85 -3.73 -11.30 12.57
C VAL A 85 -4.12 -12.38 11.54
N PRO A 86 -4.30 -13.65 11.98
CA PRO A 86 -4.49 -14.79 11.07
C PRO A 86 -5.77 -14.71 10.22
N ASN A 87 -6.75 -13.96 10.69
CA ASN A 87 -8.03 -13.79 9.99
C ASN A 87 -8.03 -12.60 9.02
N ALA A 88 -6.91 -11.85 8.90
CA ALA A 88 -6.82 -10.75 7.95
C ALA A 88 -7.25 -11.20 6.54
N THR A 89 -7.94 -10.32 5.82
CA THR A 89 -8.36 -10.54 4.43
C THR A 89 -7.78 -9.45 3.53
N GLY A 90 -7.53 -9.77 2.29
CA GLY A 90 -6.97 -8.80 1.34
C GLY A 90 -7.34 -9.15 -0.09
N GLY A 91 -7.29 -8.17 -0.97
CA GLY A 91 -7.66 -8.32 -2.37
C GLY A 91 -7.74 -6.99 -3.11
N GLU A 92 -8.27 -7.07 -4.31
CA GLU A 92 -8.59 -5.95 -5.19
C GLU A 92 -10.08 -5.93 -5.53
N GLY A 93 -10.56 -4.79 -6.05
CA GLY A 93 -11.95 -4.62 -6.46
C GLY A 93 -12.93 -4.61 -5.30
N TYR A 94 -12.50 -4.21 -4.12
CA TYR A 94 -13.42 -4.06 -2.99
C TYR A 94 -14.43 -2.94 -3.25
N ALA A 95 -15.69 -3.21 -2.94
CA ALA A 95 -16.68 -2.14 -2.88
C ALA A 95 -16.41 -1.23 -1.65
N PRO A 96 -16.59 0.10 -1.76
CA PRO A 96 -16.38 1.01 -0.64
C PRO A 96 -17.17 0.62 0.63
N GLY A 97 -18.39 0.10 0.46
CA GLY A 97 -19.21 -0.38 1.57
C GLY A 97 -18.56 -1.49 2.39
N THR A 98 -17.79 -2.38 1.76
CA THR A 98 -17.04 -3.44 2.47
C THR A 98 -16.00 -2.83 3.42
N ILE A 99 -15.25 -1.84 2.94
CA ILE A 99 -14.24 -1.14 3.74
C ILE A 99 -14.89 -0.36 4.88
N TYR A 100 -16.00 0.35 4.60
CA TYR A 100 -16.70 1.12 5.63
C TYR A 100 -17.33 0.23 6.71
N ASN A 101 -17.83 -0.94 6.34
CA ASN A 101 -18.34 -1.93 7.31
C ASN A 101 -17.21 -2.48 8.19
N ALA A 102 -16.03 -2.79 7.63
CA ALA A 102 -14.87 -3.21 8.39
C ALA A 102 -14.46 -2.13 9.41
N LEU A 103 -14.36 -0.88 8.99
CA LEU A 103 -14.04 0.24 9.87
C LEU A 103 -15.09 0.45 10.98
N THR A 104 -16.37 0.27 10.67
CA THR A 104 -17.46 0.35 11.65
C THR A 104 -17.39 -0.78 12.67
N ALA A 105 -16.91 -1.95 12.26
CA ALA A 105 -16.65 -3.09 13.13
C ALA A 105 -15.36 -2.95 13.97
N GLY A 106 -14.58 -1.88 13.76
CA GLY A 106 -13.35 -1.62 14.50
C GLY A 106 -12.10 -2.23 13.87
N HIS A 107 -12.19 -2.73 12.64
CA HIS A 107 -11.08 -3.32 11.92
C HIS A 107 -10.31 -2.26 11.12
N PRO A 108 -9.02 -2.01 11.39
CA PRO A 108 -8.20 -1.14 10.56
C PRO A 108 -8.02 -1.73 9.16
N VAL A 109 -7.84 -0.86 8.17
CA VAL A 109 -7.69 -1.28 6.77
C VAL A 109 -6.50 -0.56 6.16
N GLU A 110 -5.52 -1.31 5.65
CA GLU A 110 -4.46 -0.77 4.82
C GLU A 110 -4.95 -0.63 3.39
N VAL A 111 -4.69 0.52 2.79
CA VAL A 111 -5.10 0.86 1.42
C VAL A 111 -3.99 1.61 0.70
N TRP A 112 -3.95 1.48 -0.62
CA TRP A 112 -3.03 2.18 -1.52
C TRP A 112 -3.74 3.38 -2.14
N VAL A 113 -3.12 4.55 -2.05
CA VAL A 113 -3.63 5.84 -2.50
C VAL A 113 -2.49 6.67 -3.10
N GLU A 114 -2.77 7.89 -3.59
CA GLU A 114 -1.70 8.82 -3.96
C GLU A 114 -1.21 9.62 -2.76
N THR A 115 0.10 9.82 -2.70
CA THR A 115 0.78 10.71 -1.75
C THR A 115 0.11 12.09 -1.74
N ASN A 116 -0.29 12.55 -0.55
CA ASN A 116 -0.95 13.85 -0.36
C ASN A 116 -2.20 14.06 -1.25
N TRP A 117 -2.85 12.97 -1.68
CA TRP A 117 -4.03 13.02 -2.57
C TRP A 117 -3.73 13.76 -3.88
N MET A 118 -2.51 13.64 -4.36
CA MET A 118 -2.03 14.28 -5.58
C MET A 118 -2.71 13.67 -6.81
N ARG A 119 -2.58 14.37 -7.93
CA ARG A 119 -3.01 13.82 -9.22
C ARG A 119 -2.18 12.57 -9.55
N PRO A 120 -2.81 11.43 -9.92
CA PRO A 120 -2.11 10.20 -10.22
C PRO A 120 -1.12 10.34 -11.38
N ARG A 121 -0.03 9.59 -11.29
CA ARG A 121 0.98 9.43 -12.36
C ARG A 121 0.98 7.98 -12.84
N LEU A 122 -0.15 7.57 -13.40
CA LEU A 122 -0.45 6.19 -13.76
C LEU A 122 0.41 5.69 -14.92
N GLY A 123 0.76 4.43 -14.83
CA GLY A 123 1.44 3.68 -15.88
C GLY A 123 1.25 2.19 -15.71
N THR A 124 1.91 1.44 -16.59
CA THR A 124 1.94 -0.03 -16.53
C THR A 124 3.32 -0.50 -16.93
N TRP A 125 3.93 -1.40 -16.13
CA TRP A 125 5.10 -2.15 -16.56
C TRP A 125 4.80 -3.65 -16.64
N THR A 126 5.71 -4.42 -17.23
CA THR A 126 5.66 -5.88 -17.18
C THR A 126 6.64 -6.35 -16.11
N ALA A 127 6.17 -7.09 -15.12
CA ALA A 127 7.04 -7.69 -14.12
C ALA A 127 7.95 -8.76 -14.74
N TRP A 128 9.02 -9.15 -14.03
CA TRP A 128 9.96 -10.17 -14.52
C TRP A 128 9.31 -11.52 -14.77
N ASP A 129 8.22 -11.82 -14.05
CA ASP A 129 7.41 -13.03 -14.21
C ASP A 129 6.36 -12.95 -15.32
N GLY A 130 6.24 -11.77 -15.97
CA GLY A 130 5.28 -11.51 -17.06
C GLY A 130 3.98 -10.85 -16.64
N ARG A 131 3.72 -10.64 -15.33
CA ARG A 131 2.53 -9.93 -14.84
C ARG A 131 2.51 -8.49 -15.35
N LYS A 132 1.34 -7.99 -15.73
CA LYS A 132 1.12 -6.56 -15.95
C LYS A 132 0.82 -5.89 -14.61
N VAL A 133 1.66 -4.94 -14.25
CA VAL A 133 1.54 -4.16 -13.01
C VAL A 133 1.05 -2.77 -13.35
N ARG A 134 -0.13 -2.39 -12.85
CA ARG A 134 -0.59 -1.00 -12.83
C ARG A 134 0.06 -0.29 -11.65
N TYR A 135 0.54 0.93 -11.87
CA TYR A 135 1.21 1.73 -10.86
C TYR A 135 0.86 3.21 -10.97
N SER A 136 1.10 3.95 -9.90
CA SER A 136 1.25 5.40 -9.88
C SER A 136 2.60 5.75 -9.29
N PHE A 137 3.37 6.67 -9.91
CA PHE A 137 4.65 7.15 -9.35
C PHE A 137 4.49 8.21 -8.25
N VAL A 138 3.32 8.28 -7.66
CA VAL A 138 3.03 9.01 -6.42
C VAL A 138 2.24 8.10 -5.48
N GLU A 139 2.58 6.81 -5.51
CA GLU A 139 2.00 5.77 -4.68
C GLU A 139 2.27 6.05 -3.20
N HIS A 140 1.31 5.70 -2.36
CA HIS A 140 1.39 5.78 -0.91
C HIS A 140 0.43 4.79 -0.25
N ALA A 141 0.86 4.16 0.83
CA ALA A 141 0.00 3.32 1.65
C ALA A 141 -0.34 3.99 2.98
N VAL A 142 -1.60 3.88 3.39
CA VAL A 142 -2.10 4.43 4.65
C VAL A 142 -3.01 3.44 5.38
N ILE A 143 -3.19 3.63 6.69
CA ILE A 143 -4.22 2.92 7.45
C ILE A 143 -5.48 3.77 7.58
N LEU A 144 -6.60 3.21 7.16
CA LEU A 144 -7.91 3.70 7.54
C LEU A 144 -8.22 3.21 8.96
N SER A 145 -8.59 4.12 9.86
CA SER A 145 -8.83 3.82 11.28
C SER A 145 -10.20 4.25 11.77
N GLY A 146 -11.06 4.75 10.91
CA GLY A 146 -12.41 5.16 11.25
C GLY A 146 -13.19 5.67 10.05
N VAL A 147 -14.51 5.72 10.22
CA VAL A 147 -15.44 6.17 9.19
C VAL A 147 -16.55 7.01 9.82
N SER A 148 -16.99 8.05 9.12
CA SER A 148 -18.17 8.88 9.44
C SER A 148 -19.17 8.81 8.29
N ALA A 149 -20.23 9.59 8.35
CA ALA A 149 -21.20 9.68 7.26
C ALA A 149 -20.55 10.09 5.92
N SER A 150 -19.59 11.04 5.94
CA SER A 150 -19.01 11.65 4.73
C SER A 150 -17.49 11.51 4.61
N GLN A 151 -16.81 11.00 5.63
CA GLN A 151 -15.34 11.00 5.69
C GLN A 151 -14.80 9.66 6.18
N VAL A 152 -13.52 9.39 5.88
CA VAL A 152 -12.70 8.33 6.48
C VAL A 152 -11.53 8.95 7.23
N ARG A 153 -11.11 8.29 8.32
CA ARG A 153 -9.97 8.72 9.14
C ARG A 153 -8.71 7.98 8.71
N ILE A 154 -7.70 8.76 8.37
CA ILE A 154 -6.41 8.30 7.89
C ILE A 154 -5.39 8.35 9.02
N ASN A 155 -4.61 7.29 9.20
CA ASN A 155 -3.32 7.32 9.88
C ASN A 155 -2.24 7.26 8.79
N ASP A 156 -1.50 8.34 8.64
CA ASP A 156 -0.56 8.56 7.56
C ASP A 156 0.89 8.37 8.04
N PRO A 157 1.59 7.31 7.59
CA PRO A 157 2.97 7.08 8.02
C PRO A 157 3.95 8.15 7.51
N LEU A 158 3.69 8.74 6.33
CA LEU A 158 4.59 9.74 5.74
C LEU A 158 4.70 11.00 6.63
N HIS A 159 3.59 11.42 7.21
CA HIS A 159 3.53 12.61 8.04
C HIS A 159 3.49 12.31 9.54
N GLY A 160 3.34 11.05 9.94
CA GLY A 160 3.16 10.66 11.33
C GLY A 160 1.91 11.31 11.96
N THR A 161 0.86 11.55 11.15
CA THR A 161 -0.34 12.29 11.54
C THR A 161 -1.61 11.48 11.33
N GLN A 162 -2.68 11.93 11.97
CA GLN A 162 -4.02 11.42 11.78
C GLN A 162 -4.94 12.56 11.34
N TYR A 163 -5.72 12.34 10.27
CA TYR A 163 -6.64 13.33 9.74
C TYR A 163 -7.84 12.69 9.05
N TRP A 164 -8.82 13.50 8.68
CA TRP A 164 -10.02 13.06 7.97
C TRP A 164 -10.01 13.55 6.53
N VAL A 165 -10.40 12.68 5.59
CA VAL A 165 -10.63 13.04 4.18
C VAL A 165 -12.05 12.67 3.78
N SER A 166 -12.59 13.33 2.76
CA SER A 166 -13.91 12.97 2.23
C SER A 166 -13.87 11.57 1.59
N LYS A 167 -14.97 10.82 1.70
CA LYS A 167 -15.11 9.51 1.04
C LYS A 167 -14.87 9.62 -0.45
N SER A 168 -15.35 10.68 -1.10
CA SER A 168 -15.16 10.89 -2.54
C SER A 168 -13.69 11.08 -2.94
N GLN A 169 -12.90 11.79 -2.12
CA GLN A 169 -11.47 11.95 -2.36
C GLN A 169 -10.72 10.64 -2.15
N PHE A 170 -11.01 9.94 -1.07
CA PHE A 170 -10.46 8.62 -0.80
C PHE A 170 -10.77 7.63 -1.93
N GLU A 171 -12.05 7.47 -2.29
CA GLU A 171 -12.48 6.52 -3.32
C GLU A 171 -11.89 6.84 -4.70
N ALA A 172 -11.68 8.12 -5.03
CA ALA A 172 -11.07 8.51 -6.30
C ALA A 172 -9.61 8.07 -6.39
N SER A 173 -8.83 8.30 -5.33
CA SER A 173 -7.43 7.92 -5.23
C SER A 173 -7.27 6.39 -5.15
N TRP A 174 -8.03 5.75 -4.30
CA TRP A 174 -7.98 4.30 -4.07
C TRP A 174 -8.27 3.47 -5.34
N ARG A 175 -9.20 3.94 -6.19
CA ARG A 175 -9.52 3.31 -7.48
C ARG A 175 -8.35 3.23 -8.43
N ASP A 176 -7.39 4.14 -8.33
CA ASP A 176 -6.20 4.12 -9.17
C ASP A 176 -5.30 2.93 -8.88
N PHE A 177 -5.45 2.33 -7.70
CA PHE A 177 -4.79 1.10 -7.24
C PHE A 177 -5.75 -0.11 -7.22
N ASN A 178 -6.70 -0.18 -8.16
CA ASN A 178 -7.65 -1.28 -8.31
C ASN A 178 -8.49 -1.56 -7.05
N ASP A 179 -8.78 -0.55 -6.24
CA ASP A 179 -9.51 -0.70 -4.96
C ASP A 179 -8.90 -1.81 -4.08
N MET A 180 -7.55 -1.87 -4.02
CA MET A 180 -6.86 -2.90 -3.22
C MET A 180 -6.83 -2.53 -1.74
N ALA A 181 -6.95 -3.56 -0.89
CA ALA A 181 -6.94 -3.38 0.55
C ALA A 181 -6.45 -4.63 1.30
N VAL A 182 -5.98 -4.42 2.52
CA VAL A 182 -5.82 -5.46 3.56
C VAL A 182 -6.61 -5.05 4.79
N ILE A 183 -7.60 -5.87 5.16
CA ILE A 183 -8.45 -5.66 6.34
C ILE A 183 -7.88 -6.50 7.48
N PHE A 184 -7.52 -5.86 8.57
CA PHE A 184 -7.04 -6.52 9.79
C PHE A 184 -8.23 -6.88 10.67
N GLN A 185 -8.50 -8.19 10.87
CA GLN A 185 -9.65 -8.71 11.60
C GLN A 185 -9.38 -10.04 12.30
#